data_b7c9e41b91187335da5c9b7b550add9c
#
_entry.id   b7c9e41b91187335da5c9b7b550add9c
#
_cell.length_a   1.000
_cell.length_b   1.000
_cell.length_c   1.000
_cell.angle_alpha   90.00
_cell.angle_beta   90.00
_cell.angle_gamma   90.00
#
_symmetry.space_group_name_H-M   'P 1'
#
loop_
_entity.id
_entity.type
_entity.pdbx_description
1 polymer ?
#
loop_
_entity_poly.entity_id
_entity_poly.type
_entity_poly.pdbx_seq_one_letter_code
_entity_poly.pdbx_strand_id
1 'polypeptide(L)'
;MSNLAHAENVLTLISSPDRTVYDAITSFLDSVGVESQNTRLTYEMAIKEFFRNTRNKEIENLSSKDLEYSVLEIEKYRNNMIGNFKNATINIKMIAIKRLFDKLARYDIVKTSTPFEMKKLKEYDTNSYDPMTIDEVRKSIEVVSSSKNGKEKALLIELAFVTGFRKHALLNVKFNDFKSVNGMYIVKVLDKGNKWSTKKIEPRLYNDIIEHKESVDRENVFKMSNTTVQRMMNLINKEIDFGDRYITFHSFKKASIEEVAIQTNFDIKAMQAQGNHADASTTLNVYMKNKNIEDMPTVSLNDSEPDLSSIKDLTKDNLFDIISKLDRKTQIQIIELAKNK
;
A
#
# COMPACT_ATOMS: atom_id res chain seq x y z
N MET A 1 23.14 63.34 -15.17
CA MET A 1 21.82 62.76 -15.57
C MET A 1 21.96 61.39 -16.27
N SER A 2 23.01 60.59 -15.97
CA SER A 2 23.23 59.27 -16.64
C SER A 2 23.03 58.03 -15.72
N ASN A 3 22.69 58.20 -14.45
CA ASN A 3 22.56 57.08 -13.53
C ASN A 3 21.09 56.66 -13.23
N LEU A 4 20.09 57.43 -13.68
CA LEU A 4 18.70 57.07 -13.53
C LEU A 4 18.17 56.19 -14.67
N ALA A 5 18.72 56.29 -15.87
CA ALA A 5 18.32 55.44 -17.00
C ALA A 5 18.80 53.96 -16.90
N HIS A 6 19.85 53.70 -16.09
CA HIS A 6 20.33 52.35 -15.88
C HIS A 6 19.54 51.58 -14.80
N ALA A 7 18.91 52.28 -13.86
CA ALA A 7 18.07 51.67 -12.82
C ALA A 7 16.68 51.24 -13.34
N GLU A 8 16.14 51.95 -14.33
CA GLU A 8 14.84 51.58 -14.93
C GLU A 8 14.94 50.32 -15.82
N ASN A 9 16.12 50.05 -16.44
CA ASN A 9 16.30 48.88 -17.28
C ASN A 9 16.55 47.56 -16.48
N VAL A 10 16.87 47.65 -15.19
CA VAL A 10 17.06 46.45 -14.33
C VAL A 10 15.73 46.02 -13.70
N LEU A 11 14.80 46.95 -13.52
CA LEU A 11 13.47 46.65 -12.94
C LEU A 11 12.48 46.02 -13.93
N THR A 12 12.74 46.06 -15.23
CA THR A 12 11.88 45.50 -16.28
C THR A 12 12.11 44.01 -16.52
N LEU A 13 13.02 43.35 -15.81
CA LEU A 13 13.30 41.91 -15.93
C LEU A 13 12.59 41.04 -14.90
N ILE A 14 11.87 41.62 -13.94
CA ILE A 14 11.01 40.87 -13.05
C ILE A 14 9.63 40.78 -13.74
N SER A 15 9.40 39.66 -14.47
CA SER A 15 8.07 39.39 -15.02
C SER A 15 7.06 39.41 -13.89
N SER A 16 6.01 40.21 -14.03
CA SER A 16 4.88 40.22 -13.08
C SER A 16 4.31 38.80 -12.95
N PRO A 17 3.89 38.38 -11.74
CA PRO A 17 3.22 37.10 -11.56
C PRO A 17 2.05 36.97 -12.54
N ASP A 18 1.97 35.82 -13.22
CA ASP A 18 0.86 35.52 -14.11
C ASP A 18 -0.19 34.72 -13.33
N ARG A 19 -1.29 35.40 -13.00
CA ARG A 19 -2.39 34.77 -12.25
C ARG A 19 -2.95 33.52 -12.95
N THR A 20 -2.91 33.52 -14.28
CA THR A 20 -3.36 32.39 -15.10
C THR A 20 -2.50 31.16 -14.84
N VAL A 21 -1.17 31.31 -14.67
CA VAL A 21 -0.24 30.22 -14.34
C VAL A 21 -0.56 29.65 -12.97
N TYR A 22 -0.74 30.50 -11.96
CA TYR A 22 -1.07 30.07 -10.61
C TYR A 22 -2.42 29.33 -10.56
N ASP A 23 -3.45 29.89 -11.20
CA ASP A 23 -4.79 29.31 -11.26
C ASP A 23 -4.77 27.93 -11.96
N ALA A 24 -3.96 27.77 -13.01
CA ALA A 24 -3.81 26.50 -13.71
C ALA A 24 -3.10 25.43 -12.86
N ILE A 25 -2.04 25.80 -12.13
CA ILE A 25 -1.34 24.89 -11.20
C ILE A 25 -2.31 24.46 -10.07
N THR A 26 -3.04 25.40 -9.50
CA THR A 26 -4.01 25.12 -8.43
C THR A 26 -5.12 24.21 -8.92
N SER A 27 -5.69 24.49 -10.10
CA SER A 27 -6.72 23.66 -10.74
C SER A 27 -6.21 22.23 -10.99
N PHE A 28 -4.94 22.07 -11.41
CA PHE A 28 -4.33 20.78 -11.54
C PHE A 28 -4.26 20.04 -10.20
N LEU A 29 -3.75 20.70 -9.15
CA LEU A 29 -3.63 20.11 -7.81
C LEU A 29 -5.00 19.73 -7.24
N ASP A 30 -6.01 20.56 -7.45
CA ASP A 30 -7.37 20.28 -7.00
C ASP A 30 -7.96 19.09 -7.74
N SER A 31 -7.72 18.95 -9.06
CA SER A 31 -8.16 17.78 -9.82
C SER A 31 -7.53 16.48 -9.32
N VAL A 32 -6.26 16.52 -8.90
CA VAL A 32 -5.58 15.38 -8.25
C VAL A 32 -6.18 15.11 -6.86
N GLY A 33 -6.57 16.17 -6.15
CA GLY A 33 -7.17 16.09 -4.81
C GLY A 33 -8.52 15.39 -4.79
N VAL A 34 -9.32 15.51 -5.86
CA VAL A 34 -10.60 14.79 -6.02
C VAL A 34 -10.41 13.27 -5.91
N GLU A 35 -9.33 12.75 -6.49
CA GLU A 35 -9.03 11.33 -6.43
C GLU A 35 -8.33 10.94 -5.11
N SER A 36 -7.39 11.77 -4.63
CA SER A 36 -6.60 11.49 -3.43
C SER A 36 -5.94 12.75 -2.86
N GLN A 37 -6.35 13.15 -1.68
CA GLN A 37 -5.73 14.28 -0.95
C GLN A 37 -4.24 14.03 -0.63
N ASN A 38 -3.86 12.80 -0.30
CA ASN A 38 -2.45 12.47 -0.05
C ASN A 38 -1.59 12.61 -1.32
N THR A 39 -2.14 12.23 -2.48
CA THR A 39 -1.45 12.41 -3.77
C THR A 39 -1.34 13.90 -4.09
N ARG A 40 -2.39 14.69 -3.84
CA ARG A 40 -2.36 16.16 -3.99
C ARG A 40 -1.22 16.78 -3.19
N LEU A 41 -1.15 16.48 -1.89
CA LEU A 41 -0.07 16.99 -1.02
C LEU A 41 1.32 16.60 -1.51
N THR A 42 1.50 15.34 -1.93
CA THR A 42 2.77 14.84 -2.46
C THR A 42 3.17 15.60 -3.73
N TYR A 43 2.23 15.82 -4.64
CA TYR A 43 2.46 16.54 -5.89
C TYR A 43 2.72 18.03 -5.63
N GLU A 44 1.96 18.65 -4.73
CA GLU A 44 2.17 20.04 -4.35
C GLU A 44 3.58 20.28 -3.80
N MET A 45 4.03 19.42 -2.88
CA MET A 45 5.40 19.50 -2.36
C MET A 45 6.45 19.35 -3.46
N ALA A 46 6.28 18.37 -4.36
CA ALA A 46 7.22 18.15 -5.46
C ALA A 46 7.27 19.32 -6.45
N ILE A 47 6.13 19.91 -6.77
CA ILE A 47 5.98 21.05 -7.68
C ILE A 47 6.59 22.33 -7.06
N LYS A 48 6.28 22.62 -5.80
CA LYS A 48 6.86 23.76 -5.07
C LYS A 48 8.40 23.64 -5.00
N GLU A 49 8.90 22.46 -4.65
CA GLU A 49 10.34 22.21 -4.61
C GLU A 49 10.99 22.36 -5.99
N PHE A 50 10.33 21.88 -7.03
CA PHE A 50 10.83 22.01 -8.41
C PHE A 50 11.03 23.46 -8.81
N PHE A 51 10.03 24.33 -8.63
CA PHE A 51 10.14 25.74 -9.01
C PHE A 51 11.11 26.52 -8.12
N ARG A 52 11.19 26.21 -6.82
CA ARG A 52 12.23 26.76 -5.94
C ARG A 52 13.63 26.43 -6.44
N ASN A 53 13.87 25.18 -6.81
CA ASN A 53 15.20 24.71 -7.23
C ASN A 53 15.59 25.16 -8.63
N THR A 54 14.64 25.37 -9.53
CA THR A 54 14.92 25.66 -10.95
C THR A 54 14.73 27.14 -11.30
N ARG A 55 13.87 27.86 -10.58
CA ARG A 55 13.54 29.28 -10.85
C ARG A 55 13.75 30.17 -9.64
N ASN A 56 14.05 29.61 -8.46
CA ASN A 56 14.13 30.34 -7.19
C ASN A 56 12.85 31.14 -6.89
N LYS A 57 11.67 30.56 -7.21
CA LYS A 57 10.36 31.19 -7.07
C LYS A 57 9.37 30.25 -6.41
N GLU A 58 8.44 30.83 -5.66
CA GLU A 58 7.21 30.16 -5.22
C GLU A 58 6.20 30.11 -6.38
N ILE A 59 5.26 29.16 -6.33
CA ILE A 59 4.28 28.96 -7.41
C ILE A 59 3.39 30.16 -7.65
N GLU A 60 3.16 30.97 -6.61
CA GLU A 60 2.38 32.21 -6.65
C GLU A 60 3.06 33.34 -7.45
N ASN A 61 4.38 33.24 -7.63
CA ASN A 61 5.21 34.27 -8.25
C ASN A 61 5.71 33.86 -9.65
N LEU A 62 5.17 32.78 -10.21
CA LEU A 62 5.55 32.30 -11.53
C LEU A 62 4.91 33.14 -12.63
N SER A 63 5.63 33.29 -13.72
CA SER A 63 5.14 33.85 -14.99
C SER A 63 5.23 32.78 -16.09
N SER A 64 4.59 33.00 -17.22
CA SER A 64 4.64 32.11 -18.38
C SER A 64 6.07 31.83 -18.86
N LYS A 65 7.00 32.79 -18.71
CA LYS A 65 8.42 32.62 -19.03
C LYS A 65 9.14 31.62 -18.11
N ASP A 66 8.71 31.50 -16.85
CA ASP A 66 9.29 30.59 -15.89
C ASP A 66 8.93 29.12 -16.19
N LEU A 67 7.97 28.89 -17.08
CA LEU A 67 7.52 27.54 -17.50
C LEU A 67 8.30 27.01 -18.72
N GLU A 68 9.16 27.78 -19.32
CA GLU A 68 10.00 27.33 -20.45
C GLU A 68 11.20 26.55 -19.94
N TYR A 69 11.28 25.28 -20.32
CA TYR A 69 12.35 24.38 -19.94
C TYR A 69 12.91 23.64 -21.16
N SER A 70 14.22 23.47 -21.18
CA SER A 70 14.90 22.55 -22.07
C SER A 70 15.01 21.16 -21.45
N VAL A 71 15.18 20.14 -22.28
CA VAL A 71 15.46 18.77 -21.84
C VAL A 71 16.68 18.72 -20.90
N LEU A 72 17.75 19.47 -21.24
CA LEU A 72 18.97 19.52 -20.46
C LEU A 72 18.74 20.06 -19.02
N GLU A 73 17.89 21.09 -18.84
CA GLU A 73 17.58 21.62 -17.52
C GLU A 73 16.86 20.57 -16.67
N ILE A 74 15.92 19.84 -17.26
CA ILE A 74 15.17 18.81 -16.55
C ILE A 74 16.04 17.61 -16.20
N GLU A 75 16.94 17.21 -17.10
CA GLU A 75 17.94 16.18 -16.82
C GLU A 75 18.87 16.58 -15.67
N LYS A 76 19.39 17.81 -15.68
CA LYS A 76 20.21 18.35 -14.59
C LYS A 76 19.44 18.34 -13.25
N TYR A 77 18.18 18.80 -13.25
CA TYR A 77 17.35 18.79 -12.06
C TYR A 77 17.19 17.37 -11.50
N ARG A 78 16.84 16.39 -12.36
CA ARG A 78 16.73 14.99 -11.94
C ARG A 78 18.04 14.43 -11.41
N ASN A 79 19.16 14.68 -12.12
CA ASN A 79 20.47 14.15 -11.77
C ASN A 79 20.97 14.71 -10.43
N ASN A 80 20.66 15.95 -10.10
CA ASN A 80 21.01 16.56 -8.81
C ASN A 80 20.28 15.89 -7.61
N MET A 81 19.21 15.16 -7.87
CA MET A 81 18.51 14.40 -6.82
C MET A 81 19.12 13.01 -6.57
N ILE A 82 19.89 12.47 -7.54
CA ILE A 82 20.52 11.16 -7.44
C ILE A 82 21.58 11.20 -6.32
N GLY A 83 21.54 10.19 -5.45
CA GLY A 83 22.39 10.13 -4.26
C GLY A 83 21.80 10.81 -3.03
N ASN A 84 20.92 11.82 -3.19
CA ASN A 84 20.24 12.50 -2.08
C ASN A 84 18.86 11.90 -1.77
N PHE A 85 18.21 11.30 -2.76
CA PHE A 85 16.89 10.68 -2.63
C PHE A 85 16.89 9.27 -3.21
N LYS A 86 16.00 8.41 -2.69
CA LYS A 86 15.73 7.09 -3.29
C LYS A 86 15.12 7.26 -4.67
N ASN A 87 15.46 6.37 -5.62
CA ASN A 87 14.95 6.40 -6.99
C ASN A 87 13.40 6.45 -7.06
N ALA A 88 12.71 5.74 -6.18
CA ALA A 88 11.25 5.80 -6.06
C ALA A 88 10.74 7.22 -5.76
N THR A 89 11.42 7.95 -4.86
CA THR A 89 11.09 9.34 -4.53
C THR A 89 11.32 10.27 -5.72
N ILE A 90 12.46 10.10 -6.41
CA ILE A 90 12.78 10.88 -7.62
C ILE A 90 11.72 10.62 -8.70
N ASN A 91 11.36 9.35 -8.93
CA ASN A 91 10.34 8.98 -9.90
C ASN A 91 8.98 9.62 -9.60
N ILE A 92 8.55 9.65 -8.33
CA ILE A 92 7.28 10.29 -7.93
C ILE A 92 7.34 11.79 -8.19
N LYS A 93 8.44 12.47 -7.84
CA LYS A 93 8.61 13.90 -8.10
C LYS A 93 8.54 14.20 -9.60
N MET A 94 9.28 13.44 -10.42
CA MET A 94 9.27 13.62 -11.87
C MET A 94 7.91 13.34 -12.50
N ILE A 95 7.15 12.34 -11.99
CA ILE A 95 5.78 12.07 -12.43
C ILE A 95 4.85 13.24 -12.11
N ALA A 96 4.96 13.83 -10.91
CA ALA A 96 4.14 14.96 -10.52
C ALA A 96 4.36 16.17 -11.45
N ILE A 97 5.62 16.48 -11.72
CA ILE A 97 6.02 17.58 -12.60
C ILE A 97 5.55 17.33 -14.03
N LYS A 98 5.81 16.12 -14.58
CA LYS A 98 5.36 15.76 -15.92
C LYS A 98 3.85 15.92 -16.07
N ARG A 99 3.07 15.39 -15.13
CA ARG A 99 1.61 15.50 -15.14
C ARG A 99 1.11 16.95 -15.08
N LEU A 100 1.80 17.82 -14.32
CA LEU A 100 1.51 19.23 -14.33
C LEU A 100 1.73 19.80 -15.74
N PHE A 101 2.91 19.59 -16.35
CA PHE A 101 3.21 20.13 -17.66
C PHE A 101 2.36 19.55 -18.78
N ASP A 102 1.97 18.27 -18.69
CA ASP A 102 0.96 17.68 -19.59
C ASP A 102 -0.38 18.44 -19.49
N LYS A 103 -0.77 18.87 -18.29
CA LYS A 103 -2.00 19.64 -18.08
C LYS A 103 -1.89 21.06 -18.57
N LEU A 104 -0.74 21.72 -18.30
CA LEU A 104 -0.45 23.09 -18.80
C LEU A 104 -0.39 23.14 -20.33
N ALA A 105 0.14 22.10 -20.98
CA ALA A 105 0.12 21.98 -22.44
C ALA A 105 -1.31 21.86 -22.99
N ARG A 106 -2.21 21.12 -22.31
CA ARG A 106 -3.64 21.04 -22.68
C ARG A 106 -4.40 22.35 -22.47
N TYR A 107 -3.88 23.24 -21.65
CA TYR A 107 -4.44 24.58 -21.44
C TYR A 107 -3.78 25.65 -22.33
N ASP A 108 -2.92 25.22 -23.27
CA ASP A 108 -2.15 26.12 -24.16
C ASP A 108 -1.27 27.13 -23.41
N ILE A 109 -0.96 26.88 -22.12
CA ILE A 109 -0.09 27.72 -21.29
C ILE A 109 1.39 27.46 -21.62
N VAL A 110 1.72 26.21 -21.97
CA VAL A 110 3.05 25.81 -22.48
C VAL A 110 2.89 25.12 -23.84
N LYS A 111 3.89 25.29 -24.71
CA LYS A 111 3.84 24.72 -26.06
C LYS A 111 3.90 23.19 -26.05
N THR A 112 4.63 22.60 -25.11
CA THR A 112 4.88 21.17 -25.05
C THR A 112 5.31 20.74 -23.65
N SER A 113 5.01 19.47 -23.29
CA SER A 113 5.52 18.79 -22.10
C SER A 113 6.70 17.85 -22.41
N THR A 114 7.16 17.79 -23.66
CA THR A 114 8.24 16.89 -24.12
C THR A 114 9.52 16.95 -23.25
N PRO A 115 9.99 18.11 -22.74
CA PRO A 115 11.17 18.16 -21.87
C PRO A 115 11.07 17.29 -20.61
N PHE A 116 9.86 16.96 -20.19
CA PHE A 116 9.58 16.16 -18.99
C PHE A 116 9.37 14.66 -19.27
N GLU A 117 9.51 14.23 -20.52
CA GLU A 117 9.44 12.82 -20.90
C GLU A 117 10.76 12.13 -20.61
N MET A 118 10.80 11.47 -19.44
CA MET A 118 12.00 10.77 -18.99
C MET A 118 11.71 9.34 -18.61
N LYS A 119 12.66 8.45 -18.94
CA LYS A 119 12.63 7.08 -18.44
C LYS A 119 12.74 7.07 -16.93
N LYS A 120 11.89 6.30 -16.25
CA LYS A 120 11.96 6.10 -14.80
C LYS A 120 13.31 5.51 -14.40
N LEU A 121 13.84 5.97 -13.28
CA LEU A 121 15.00 5.36 -12.64
C LEU A 121 14.61 3.98 -12.12
N LYS A 122 15.51 3.01 -12.28
CA LYS A 122 15.28 1.65 -11.79
C LYS A 122 15.31 1.63 -10.25
N GLU A 123 14.28 1.04 -9.67
CA GLU A 123 14.15 0.92 -8.23
C GLU A 123 14.78 -0.41 -7.79
N TYR A 124 15.95 -0.36 -7.15
CA TYR A 124 16.70 -1.55 -6.75
C TYR A 124 16.34 -2.01 -5.33
N ASP A 125 16.01 -1.05 -4.45
CA ASP A 125 15.70 -1.29 -3.04
C ASP A 125 14.29 -0.86 -2.72
N THR A 126 13.35 -1.75 -2.97
CA THR A 126 12.10 -1.66 -2.23
C THR A 126 12.36 -2.32 -0.87
N ASN A 127 12.72 -1.56 0.17
CA ASN A 127 12.65 -2.07 1.53
C ASN A 127 11.19 -2.45 1.78
N SER A 128 10.88 -3.67 1.41
CA SER A 128 9.60 -4.26 1.69
C SER A 128 9.62 -4.58 3.19
N TYR A 129 8.65 -4.04 3.93
CA TYR A 129 8.42 -4.48 5.31
C TYR A 129 8.19 -6.00 5.31
N ASP A 130 8.64 -6.66 6.38
CA ASP A 130 8.57 -8.11 6.53
C ASP A 130 7.25 -8.52 7.20
N PRO A 131 6.76 -9.74 7.00
CA PRO A 131 5.62 -10.27 7.73
C PRO A 131 5.97 -10.53 9.19
N MET A 132 4.95 -10.69 10.00
CA MET A 132 5.05 -11.12 11.40
C MET A 132 4.44 -12.52 11.53
N THR A 133 4.97 -13.33 12.43
CA THR A 133 4.33 -14.60 12.81
C THR A 133 3.08 -14.32 13.66
N ILE A 134 2.19 -15.30 13.79
CA ILE A 134 1.01 -15.19 14.67
C ILE A 134 1.43 -14.89 16.12
N ASP A 135 2.50 -15.51 16.61
CA ASP A 135 2.96 -15.31 17.98
C ASP A 135 3.52 -13.90 18.19
N GLU A 136 4.18 -13.33 17.16
CA GLU A 136 4.61 -11.93 17.20
C GLU A 136 3.44 -10.95 17.16
N VAL A 137 2.37 -11.28 16.44
CA VAL A 137 1.12 -10.50 16.47
C VAL A 137 0.50 -10.56 17.87
N ARG A 138 0.41 -11.74 18.49
CA ARG A 138 -0.09 -11.90 19.87
C ARG A 138 0.74 -11.10 20.88
N LYS A 139 2.07 -11.24 20.82
CA LYS A 139 2.98 -10.45 21.67
C LYS A 139 2.82 -8.94 21.45
N SER A 140 2.59 -8.51 20.21
CA SER A 140 2.34 -7.10 19.91
C SER A 140 1.08 -6.58 20.59
N ILE A 141 0.01 -7.40 20.62
CA ILE A 141 -1.24 -7.08 21.34
C ILE A 141 -0.97 -6.97 22.85
N GLU A 142 -0.23 -7.90 23.44
CA GLU A 142 0.15 -7.89 24.85
C GLU A 142 0.94 -6.62 25.21
N VAL A 143 1.98 -6.28 24.43
CA VAL A 143 2.82 -5.10 24.60
C VAL A 143 1.98 -3.82 24.61
N VAL A 144 1.06 -3.66 23.65
CA VAL A 144 0.28 -2.42 23.58
C VAL A 144 -0.83 -2.36 24.62
N SER A 145 -1.35 -3.51 25.09
CA SER A 145 -2.45 -3.58 26.05
C SER A 145 -2.11 -2.88 27.37
N SER A 146 -0.86 -2.93 27.79
CA SER A 146 -0.35 -2.25 29.00
C SER A 146 -0.08 -0.76 28.80
N SER A 147 -0.22 -0.22 27.60
CA SER A 147 0.06 1.18 27.27
C SER A 147 -1.19 2.06 27.33
N LYS A 148 -1.00 3.39 27.31
CA LYS A 148 -2.11 4.34 27.21
C LYS A 148 -3.02 4.00 26.02
N ASN A 149 -4.34 3.89 26.24
CA ASN A 149 -5.33 3.44 25.26
C ASN A 149 -5.03 2.03 24.72
N GLY A 150 -4.54 1.13 25.58
CA GLY A 150 -4.10 -0.21 25.22
C GLY A 150 -5.20 -1.04 24.57
N LYS A 151 -6.44 -1.03 25.11
CA LYS A 151 -7.59 -1.75 24.54
C LYS A 151 -7.85 -1.36 23.07
N GLU A 152 -7.85 -0.06 22.78
CA GLU A 152 -8.08 0.46 21.41
C GLU A 152 -6.95 0.07 20.45
N LYS A 153 -5.68 0.09 20.92
CA LYS A 153 -4.52 -0.33 20.12
C LYS A 153 -4.54 -1.84 19.86
N ALA A 154 -4.88 -2.64 20.86
CA ALA A 154 -5.03 -4.08 20.72
C ALA A 154 -6.09 -4.44 19.68
N LEU A 155 -7.27 -3.83 19.76
CA LEU A 155 -8.34 -4.00 18.77
C LEU A 155 -7.89 -3.58 17.35
N LEU A 156 -7.11 -2.49 17.23
CA LEU A 156 -6.58 -2.06 15.93
C LEU A 156 -5.63 -3.09 15.33
N ILE A 157 -4.72 -3.66 16.12
CA ILE A 157 -3.79 -4.71 15.69
C ILE A 157 -4.55 -5.96 15.28
N GLU A 158 -5.45 -6.42 16.12
CA GLU A 158 -6.23 -7.62 15.86
C GLU A 158 -7.08 -7.47 14.59
N LEU A 159 -7.78 -6.34 14.44
CA LEU A 159 -8.56 -6.07 13.24
C LEU A 159 -7.67 -5.97 11.99
N ALA A 160 -6.46 -5.40 12.09
CA ALA A 160 -5.50 -5.33 10.99
C ALA A 160 -5.04 -6.74 10.54
N PHE A 161 -4.77 -7.62 11.50
CA PHE A 161 -4.37 -9.00 11.23
C PHE A 161 -5.53 -9.83 10.67
N VAL A 162 -6.69 -9.80 11.30
CA VAL A 162 -7.85 -10.60 10.87
C VAL A 162 -8.35 -10.22 9.48
N THR A 163 -8.35 -8.93 9.15
CA THR A 163 -8.95 -8.44 7.90
C THR A 163 -7.97 -8.18 6.76
N GLY A 164 -6.70 -8.00 7.05
CA GLY A 164 -5.71 -7.57 6.07
C GLY A 164 -5.97 -6.18 5.47
N PHE A 165 -6.78 -5.35 6.11
CA PHE A 165 -7.08 -4.00 5.64
C PHE A 165 -5.88 -3.06 5.76
N ARG A 166 -5.85 -2.05 4.91
CA ARG A 166 -4.83 -1.00 4.97
C ARG A 166 -5.05 -0.10 6.17
N LYS A 167 -3.96 0.41 6.75
CA LYS A 167 -3.99 1.32 7.91
C LYS A 167 -5.01 2.44 7.78
N HIS A 168 -5.05 3.11 6.63
CA HIS A 168 -5.96 4.22 6.41
C HIS A 168 -7.43 3.79 6.49
N ALA A 169 -7.79 2.65 5.90
CA ALA A 169 -9.15 2.11 5.97
C ALA A 169 -9.55 1.79 7.42
N LEU A 170 -8.64 1.16 8.17
CA LEU A 170 -8.87 0.82 9.58
C LEU A 170 -9.07 2.06 10.46
N LEU A 171 -8.22 3.08 10.29
CA LEU A 171 -8.32 4.31 11.09
C LEU A 171 -9.61 5.12 10.83
N ASN A 172 -10.27 4.87 9.70
CA ASN A 172 -11.52 5.52 9.33
C ASN A 172 -12.76 4.62 9.49
N VAL A 173 -12.59 3.36 9.95
CA VAL A 173 -13.73 2.45 10.12
C VAL A 173 -14.66 2.95 11.23
N LYS A 174 -15.96 2.88 10.96
CA LYS A 174 -17.01 3.28 11.89
C LYS A 174 -17.66 2.05 12.54
N PHE A 175 -18.24 2.23 13.70
CA PHE A 175 -19.01 1.16 14.36
C PHE A 175 -20.16 0.62 13.49
N ASN A 176 -20.78 1.48 12.68
CA ASN A 176 -21.86 1.09 11.78
C ASN A 176 -21.38 0.28 10.54
N ASP A 177 -20.07 0.16 10.34
CA ASP A 177 -19.50 -0.69 9.30
C ASP A 177 -19.43 -2.17 9.71
N PHE A 178 -19.67 -2.46 10.99
CA PHE A 178 -19.76 -3.80 11.55
C PHE A 178 -21.22 -4.27 11.57
N LYS A 179 -21.48 -5.43 10.98
CA LYS A 179 -22.85 -5.97 10.86
C LYS A 179 -22.88 -7.45 11.13
N SER A 180 -24.01 -7.89 11.70
CA SER A 180 -24.40 -9.30 11.72
C SER A 180 -25.38 -9.55 10.58
N VAL A 181 -25.04 -10.46 9.67
CA VAL A 181 -25.83 -10.78 8.47
C VAL A 181 -25.89 -12.31 8.35
N ASN A 182 -27.09 -12.88 8.42
CA ASN A 182 -27.31 -14.33 8.27
C ASN A 182 -26.41 -15.19 9.18
N GLY A 183 -26.22 -14.78 10.44
CA GLY A 183 -25.36 -15.47 11.40
C GLY A 183 -23.86 -15.28 11.19
N MET A 184 -23.46 -14.46 10.22
CA MET A 184 -22.08 -14.08 10.00
C MET A 184 -21.82 -12.66 10.48
N TYR A 185 -20.66 -12.43 11.07
CA TYR A 185 -20.19 -11.10 11.45
C TYR A 185 -19.22 -10.58 10.38
N ILE A 186 -19.50 -9.38 9.88
CA ILE A 186 -18.72 -8.78 8.80
C ILE A 186 -18.35 -7.34 9.15
N VAL A 187 -17.24 -6.88 8.56
CA VAL A 187 -16.85 -5.46 8.52
C VAL A 187 -16.67 -5.03 7.07
N LYS A 188 -17.21 -3.85 6.74
CA LYS A 188 -17.15 -3.27 5.40
C LYS A 188 -16.45 -1.91 5.45
N VAL A 189 -15.36 -1.75 4.71
CA VAL A 189 -14.57 -0.51 4.67
C VAL A 189 -14.38 0.00 3.25
N LEU A 190 -14.20 1.31 3.12
CA LEU A 190 -13.74 1.93 1.89
C LEU A 190 -12.22 1.87 1.82
N ASP A 191 -11.69 1.06 0.90
CA ASP A 191 -10.24 0.89 0.70
C ASP A 191 -9.72 1.79 -0.44
N LYS A 192 -8.43 1.72 -0.74
CA LYS A 192 -7.76 2.53 -1.76
C LYS A 192 -8.47 2.44 -3.12
N GLY A 193 -8.64 3.61 -3.76
CA GLY A 193 -9.32 3.73 -5.06
C GLY A 193 -10.84 3.68 -4.96
N ASN A 194 -11.42 4.11 -3.83
CA ASN A 194 -12.87 4.15 -3.58
C ASN A 194 -13.57 2.80 -3.75
N LYS A 195 -12.87 1.70 -3.47
CA LYS A 195 -13.43 0.35 -3.56
C LYS A 195 -13.87 -0.12 -2.18
N TRP A 196 -15.13 -0.57 -2.09
CA TRP A 196 -15.62 -1.22 -0.90
C TRP A 196 -15.04 -2.61 -0.74
N SER A 197 -14.59 -2.94 0.44
CA SER A 197 -14.08 -4.25 0.81
C SER A 197 -14.80 -4.77 2.05
N THR A 198 -15.25 -6.03 1.99
CA THR A 198 -15.95 -6.68 3.09
C THR A 198 -15.14 -7.89 3.55
N LYS A 199 -14.97 -8.04 4.87
CA LYS A 199 -14.33 -9.20 5.49
C LYS A 199 -15.23 -9.80 6.55
N LYS A 200 -15.16 -11.13 6.67
CA LYS A 200 -15.75 -11.86 7.79
C LYS A 200 -14.82 -11.73 8.99
N ILE A 201 -15.40 -11.56 10.17
CA ILE A 201 -14.68 -11.54 11.44
C ILE A 201 -15.31 -12.54 12.41
N GLU A 202 -14.57 -12.94 13.44
CA GLU A 202 -15.07 -13.84 14.47
C GLU A 202 -16.08 -13.17 15.39
N PRO A 203 -17.02 -13.96 15.97
CA PRO A 203 -18.02 -13.43 16.92
C PRO A 203 -17.37 -12.68 18.09
N ARG A 204 -16.25 -13.19 18.62
CA ARG A 204 -15.53 -12.56 19.74
C ARG A 204 -15.07 -11.15 19.37
N LEU A 205 -14.37 -10.99 18.26
CA LEU A 205 -13.87 -9.67 17.82
C LEU A 205 -15.03 -8.70 17.55
N TYR A 206 -16.12 -9.19 16.97
CA TYR A 206 -17.33 -8.37 16.79
C TYR A 206 -17.87 -7.87 18.14
N ASN A 207 -18.01 -8.75 19.13
CA ASN A 207 -18.49 -8.38 20.46
C ASN A 207 -17.56 -7.40 21.17
N ASP A 208 -16.23 -7.59 21.06
CA ASP A 208 -15.23 -6.66 21.60
C ASP A 208 -15.35 -5.26 20.98
N ILE A 209 -15.66 -5.16 19.69
CA ILE A 209 -15.91 -3.88 18.99
C ILE A 209 -17.21 -3.24 19.48
N ILE A 210 -18.28 -4.02 19.69
CA ILE A 210 -19.56 -3.49 20.20
C ILE A 210 -19.41 -3.03 21.64
N GLU A 211 -18.75 -3.79 22.49
CA GLU A 211 -18.42 -3.37 23.87
C GLU A 211 -17.59 -2.08 23.88
N HIS A 212 -16.63 -1.96 22.94
CA HIS A 212 -15.87 -0.72 22.80
C HIS A 212 -16.76 0.47 22.39
N LYS A 213 -17.77 0.26 21.54
CA LYS A 213 -18.76 1.28 21.17
C LYS A 213 -19.49 1.82 22.40
N GLU A 214 -19.89 0.97 23.32
CA GLU A 214 -20.59 1.36 24.54
C GLU A 214 -19.72 2.20 25.50
N SER A 215 -18.41 2.05 25.39
CA SER A 215 -17.44 2.77 26.23
C SER A 215 -17.03 4.15 25.69
N VAL A 216 -17.46 4.54 24.48
CA VAL A 216 -17.06 5.76 23.82
C VAL A 216 -18.22 6.46 23.14
N ASP A 217 -18.21 7.79 23.12
CA ASP A 217 -19.21 8.63 22.43
C ASP A 217 -18.60 9.18 21.12
N ARG A 218 -18.57 8.33 20.06
CA ARG A 218 -18.06 8.70 18.73
C ARG A 218 -18.51 7.68 17.68
N GLU A 219 -18.51 8.09 16.41
CA GLU A 219 -18.82 7.19 15.30
C GLU A 219 -17.66 6.27 14.92
N ASN A 220 -16.43 6.79 14.92
CA ASN A 220 -15.26 6.03 14.52
C ASN A 220 -14.80 5.09 15.63
N VAL A 221 -14.44 3.84 15.26
CA VAL A 221 -13.92 2.85 16.21
C VAL A 221 -12.60 3.32 16.82
N PHE A 222 -11.72 3.91 16.03
CA PHE A 222 -10.40 4.35 16.45
C PHE A 222 -10.26 5.87 16.44
N LYS A 223 -9.75 6.43 17.55
CA LYS A 223 -9.35 7.85 17.65
C LYS A 223 -7.82 7.95 17.69
N MET A 224 -7.18 7.48 16.63
CA MET A 224 -5.73 7.45 16.53
C MET A 224 -5.22 8.17 15.28
N SER A 225 -4.20 9.03 15.47
CA SER A 225 -3.47 9.65 14.37
C SER A 225 -2.39 8.70 13.82
N ASN A 226 -1.90 8.99 12.61
CA ASN A 226 -0.73 8.29 12.05
C ASN A 226 0.48 8.34 12.99
N THR A 227 0.69 9.46 13.69
CA THR A 227 1.77 9.61 14.68
C THR A 227 1.56 8.68 15.89
N THR A 228 0.32 8.50 16.33
CA THR A 228 0.00 7.57 17.44
C THR A 228 0.30 6.13 17.03
N VAL A 229 -0.09 5.73 15.82
CA VAL A 229 0.24 4.40 15.27
C VAL A 229 1.75 4.22 15.12
N GLN A 230 2.48 5.24 14.67
CA GLN A 230 3.94 5.15 14.58
C GLN A 230 4.58 4.97 15.96
N ARG A 231 4.13 5.71 16.98
CA ARG A 231 4.60 5.53 18.36
C ARG A 231 4.29 4.13 18.91
N MET A 232 3.12 3.59 18.57
CA MET A 232 2.75 2.22 18.90
C MET A 232 3.72 1.22 18.26
N MET A 233 4.03 1.37 16.98
CA MET A 233 5.00 0.50 16.30
C MET A 233 6.41 0.64 16.87
N ASN A 234 6.83 1.84 17.24
CA ASN A 234 8.12 2.06 17.92
C ASN A 234 8.20 1.33 19.27
N LEU A 235 7.08 1.31 20.03
CA LEU A 235 7.00 0.54 21.27
C LEU A 235 7.12 -0.96 20.99
N ILE A 236 6.37 -1.49 20.02
CA ILE A 236 6.41 -2.91 19.64
C ILE A 236 7.84 -3.30 19.22
N ASN A 237 8.47 -2.52 18.33
CA ASN A 237 9.84 -2.77 17.85
C ASN A 237 10.91 -2.66 18.94
N LYS A 238 10.62 -1.96 20.04
CA LYS A 238 11.51 -1.89 21.20
C LYS A 238 11.39 -3.11 22.11
N GLU A 239 10.17 -3.61 22.30
CA GLU A 239 9.87 -4.69 23.26
C GLU A 239 9.97 -6.10 22.63
N ILE A 240 9.92 -6.21 21.31
CA ILE A 240 10.00 -7.47 20.58
C ILE A 240 11.22 -7.44 19.66
N ASP A 241 12.10 -8.43 19.81
CA ASP A 241 13.22 -8.62 18.90
C ASP A 241 12.74 -9.32 17.60
N PHE A 242 12.81 -8.60 16.50
CA PHE A 242 12.47 -9.11 15.18
C PHE A 242 13.71 -9.49 14.34
N GLY A 243 14.92 -9.45 14.93
CA GLY A 243 16.18 -9.60 14.20
C GLY A 243 16.35 -8.48 13.16
N ASP A 244 16.87 -8.84 11.98
CA ASP A 244 17.10 -7.88 10.88
C ASP A 244 15.84 -7.50 10.10
N ARG A 245 14.66 -7.99 10.50
CA ARG A 245 13.39 -7.74 9.79
C ARG A 245 12.90 -6.32 10.01
N TYR A 246 12.42 -5.70 8.93
CA TYR A 246 11.84 -4.36 8.96
C TYR A 246 10.33 -4.43 9.20
N ILE A 247 9.91 -4.24 10.46
CA ILE A 247 8.52 -4.35 10.90
C ILE A 247 7.86 -2.97 10.97
N THR A 248 6.70 -2.87 10.33
CA THR A 248 5.84 -1.70 10.30
C THR A 248 4.39 -2.10 10.55
N PHE A 249 3.47 -1.12 10.68
CA PHE A 249 2.04 -1.45 10.78
C PHE A 249 1.51 -2.29 9.59
N HIS A 250 2.13 -2.14 8.43
CA HIS A 250 1.74 -2.93 7.24
C HIS A 250 2.16 -4.41 7.33
N SER A 251 3.07 -4.74 8.26
CA SER A 251 3.50 -6.11 8.54
C SER A 251 2.35 -6.99 9.07
N PHE A 252 1.38 -6.41 9.81
CA PHE A 252 0.16 -7.11 10.21
C PHE A 252 -0.68 -7.57 9.01
N LYS A 253 -0.78 -6.73 7.97
CA LYS A 253 -1.46 -7.12 6.72
C LYS A 253 -0.72 -8.25 6.00
N LYS A 254 0.61 -8.22 5.96
CA LYS A 254 1.39 -9.33 5.39
C LYS A 254 1.20 -10.61 6.17
N ALA A 255 1.25 -10.54 7.50
CA ALA A 255 0.97 -11.67 8.38
C ALA A 255 -0.42 -12.27 8.13
N SER A 256 -1.45 -11.41 7.95
CA SER A 256 -2.80 -11.82 7.58
C SER A 256 -2.86 -12.63 6.28
N ILE A 257 -2.15 -12.20 5.25
CA ILE A 257 -2.14 -12.88 3.95
C ILE A 257 -1.34 -14.17 4.02
N GLU A 258 -0.25 -14.19 4.78
CA GLU A 258 0.57 -15.38 5.00
C GLU A 258 -0.20 -16.46 5.77
N GLU A 259 -0.95 -16.06 6.79
CA GLU A 259 -1.84 -16.97 7.52
C GLU A 259 -2.89 -17.60 6.60
N VAL A 260 -3.53 -16.80 5.72
CA VAL A 260 -4.46 -17.33 4.72
C VAL A 260 -3.74 -18.23 3.72
N ALA A 261 -2.49 -17.93 3.34
CA ALA A 261 -1.70 -18.81 2.49
C ALA A 261 -1.51 -20.19 3.13
N ILE A 262 -1.14 -20.23 4.41
CA ILE A 262 -0.95 -21.47 5.17
C ILE A 262 -2.28 -22.24 5.26
N GLN A 263 -3.36 -21.58 5.67
CA GLN A 263 -4.68 -22.21 5.85
C GLN A 263 -5.28 -22.76 4.56
N THR A 264 -4.94 -22.17 3.41
CA THR A 264 -5.51 -22.54 2.11
C THR A 264 -4.52 -23.26 1.20
N ASN A 265 -3.40 -23.74 1.77
CA ASN A 265 -2.31 -24.36 1.01
C ASN A 265 -1.88 -23.50 -0.20
N PHE A 266 -1.63 -22.21 0.06
CA PHE A 266 -1.17 -21.21 -0.91
C PHE A 266 -2.16 -20.96 -2.07
N ASP A 267 -3.47 -20.99 -1.82
CA ASP A 267 -4.45 -20.53 -2.81
C ASP A 267 -4.27 -19.03 -3.08
N ILE A 268 -3.76 -18.72 -4.27
CA ILE A 268 -3.48 -17.35 -4.72
C ILE A 268 -4.74 -16.47 -4.72
N LYS A 269 -5.90 -17.04 -5.05
CA LYS A 269 -7.17 -16.29 -5.06
C LYS A 269 -7.59 -15.91 -3.64
N ALA A 270 -7.45 -16.81 -2.68
CA ALA A 270 -7.73 -16.54 -1.28
C ALA A 270 -6.77 -15.49 -0.72
N MET A 271 -5.46 -15.61 -1.00
CA MET A 271 -4.44 -14.64 -0.63
C MET A 271 -4.70 -13.25 -1.23
N GLN A 272 -5.05 -13.19 -2.52
CA GLN A 272 -5.39 -11.95 -3.21
C GLN A 272 -6.63 -11.29 -2.62
N ALA A 273 -7.65 -12.10 -2.32
CA ALA A 273 -8.87 -11.63 -1.66
C ALA A 273 -8.57 -11.10 -0.26
N GLN A 274 -7.71 -11.77 0.53
CA GLN A 274 -7.30 -11.31 1.85
C GLN A 274 -6.54 -9.99 1.78
N GLY A 275 -5.62 -9.86 0.82
CA GLY A 275 -4.82 -8.64 0.63
C GLY A 275 -5.57 -7.48 -0.02
N ASN A 276 -6.79 -7.67 -0.54
CA ASN A 276 -7.47 -6.70 -1.41
C ASN A 276 -6.56 -6.22 -2.53
N HIS A 277 -5.84 -7.13 -3.19
CA HIS A 277 -4.95 -6.81 -4.28
C HIS A 277 -5.72 -6.82 -5.60
N ALA A 278 -5.66 -5.70 -6.33
CA ALA A 278 -6.31 -5.61 -7.65
C ALA A 278 -5.63 -6.52 -8.69
N ASP A 279 -4.34 -6.79 -8.49
CA ASP A 279 -3.51 -7.61 -9.39
C ASP A 279 -2.86 -8.76 -8.59
N ALA A 280 -3.01 -9.98 -9.11
CA ALA A 280 -2.40 -11.17 -8.53
C ALA A 280 -0.87 -11.11 -8.52
N SER A 281 -0.26 -10.37 -9.45
CA SER A 281 1.21 -10.14 -9.48
C SER A 281 1.73 -9.51 -8.20
N THR A 282 0.94 -8.65 -7.55
CA THR A 282 1.28 -8.05 -6.26
C THR A 282 1.40 -9.13 -5.17
N THR A 283 0.48 -10.11 -5.16
CA THR A 283 0.51 -11.23 -4.22
C THR A 283 1.70 -12.14 -4.50
N LEU A 284 1.88 -12.54 -5.76
CA LEU A 284 2.96 -13.42 -6.19
C LEU A 284 4.35 -12.81 -5.93
N ASN A 285 4.56 -11.53 -6.27
CA ASN A 285 5.84 -10.85 -6.06
C ASN A 285 6.24 -10.76 -4.57
N VAL A 286 5.28 -10.70 -3.66
CA VAL A 286 5.54 -10.65 -2.22
C VAL A 286 5.94 -12.03 -1.69
N TYR A 287 5.27 -13.09 -2.13
CA TYR A 287 5.41 -14.43 -1.55
C TYR A 287 6.39 -15.35 -2.31
N MET A 288 6.63 -15.10 -3.60
CA MET A 288 7.59 -15.88 -4.37
C MET A 288 9.05 -15.40 -4.25
N LYS A 289 9.27 -14.16 -3.78
CA LYS A 289 10.62 -13.61 -3.60
C LYS A 289 11.39 -14.20 -2.41
N ASN A 290 10.71 -14.80 -1.45
CA ASN A 290 11.30 -15.20 -0.16
C ASN A 290 11.34 -16.73 0.03
N LYS A 291 11.33 -17.55 -1.03
CA LYS A 291 11.62 -18.98 -0.86
C LYS A 291 13.13 -19.15 -0.70
N ASN A 292 13.56 -19.65 0.46
CA ASN A 292 14.91 -20.13 0.65
C ASN A 292 15.18 -21.24 -0.37
N ILE A 293 16.42 -21.35 -0.83
CA ILE A 293 16.83 -22.42 -1.76
C ILE A 293 16.50 -23.79 -1.18
N GLU A 294 16.56 -23.93 0.15
CA GLU A 294 16.23 -25.15 0.90
C GLU A 294 14.76 -25.56 0.77
N ASP A 295 13.84 -24.59 0.56
CA ASP A 295 12.40 -24.83 0.39
C ASP A 295 12.01 -25.06 -1.08
N MET A 296 12.95 -25.04 -2.01
CA MET A 296 12.66 -25.28 -3.42
C MET A 296 12.58 -26.79 -3.70
N PRO A 297 11.47 -27.26 -4.32
CA PRO A 297 11.38 -28.66 -4.71
C PRO A 297 12.44 -28.97 -5.77
N THR A 298 13.13 -30.10 -5.61
CA THR A 298 14.01 -30.63 -6.62
C THR A 298 13.17 -31.34 -7.69
N VAL A 299 13.36 -30.98 -8.95
CA VAL A 299 12.72 -31.67 -10.08
C VAL A 299 13.69 -32.76 -10.56
N SER A 300 13.27 -34.03 -10.53
CA SER A 300 14.03 -35.16 -11.02
C SER A 300 13.34 -35.81 -12.24
N LEU A 301 14.10 -36.16 -13.23
CA LEU A 301 13.60 -36.95 -14.37
C LEU A 301 13.24 -38.40 -13.98
N ASN A 302 13.70 -38.84 -12.80
CA ASN A 302 13.48 -40.19 -12.30
C ASN A 302 12.29 -40.29 -11.35
N ASP A 303 11.72 -39.15 -10.88
CA ASP A 303 10.56 -39.12 -9.99
C ASP A 303 9.27 -39.11 -10.80
N SER A 304 9.08 -40.06 -11.68
CA SER A 304 7.95 -40.09 -12.61
C SER A 304 6.62 -40.56 -11.99
N GLU A 305 6.65 -41.15 -10.80
CA GLU A 305 5.43 -41.61 -10.11
C GLU A 305 5.41 -41.17 -8.65
N PRO A 306 4.22 -40.71 -8.15
CA PRO A 306 4.06 -40.42 -6.73
C PRO A 306 4.34 -41.66 -5.88
N ASP A 307 5.07 -41.50 -4.78
CA ASP A 307 5.21 -42.57 -3.78
C ASP A 307 3.88 -42.81 -3.06
N LEU A 308 3.24 -43.91 -3.41
CA LEU A 308 1.97 -44.35 -2.86
C LEU A 308 2.14 -45.30 -1.65
N SER A 309 3.36 -45.47 -1.13
CA SER A 309 3.65 -46.41 -0.02
C SER A 309 2.81 -46.09 1.22
N SER A 310 2.69 -44.81 1.56
CA SER A 310 1.87 -44.32 2.69
C SER A 310 0.37 -44.60 2.54
N ILE A 311 -0.11 -44.85 1.32
CA ILE A 311 -1.53 -45.12 1.06
C ILE A 311 -1.81 -46.63 1.10
N LYS A 312 -0.82 -47.47 0.79
CA LYS A 312 -0.98 -48.95 0.73
C LYS A 312 -1.38 -49.58 2.05
N ASP A 313 -0.94 -48.96 3.16
CA ASP A 313 -1.16 -49.49 4.51
C ASP A 313 -2.45 -48.97 5.15
N LEU A 314 -3.21 -48.11 4.44
CA LEU A 314 -4.47 -47.56 4.94
C LEU A 314 -5.58 -48.63 4.86
N THR A 315 -6.40 -48.68 5.91
CA THR A 315 -7.65 -49.44 5.89
C THR A 315 -8.63 -48.86 4.89
N LYS A 316 -9.59 -49.66 4.40
CA LYS A 316 -10.64 -49.19 3.48
C LYS A 316 -11.41 -48.01 4.07
N ASP A 317 -11.68 -48.04 5.37
CA ASP A 317 -12.43 -46.96 6.06
C ASP A 317 -11.64 -45.66 6.12
N ASN A 318 -10.34 -45.73 6.43
CA ASN A 318 -9.45 -44.59 6.42
C ASN A 318 -9.30 -43.99 5.01
N LEU A 319 -9.20 -44.84 3.99
CA LEU A 319 -9.13 -44.39 2.60
C LEU A 319 -10.42 -43.72 2.17
N PHE A 320 -11.57 -44.28 2.54
CA PHE A 320 -12.89 -43.68 2.27
C PHE A 320 -13.05 -42.33 2.98
N ASP A 321 -12.60 -42.22 4.24
CA ASP A 321 -12.62 -40.94 4.99
C ASP A 321 -11.74 -39.89 4.32
N ILE A 322 -10.55 -40.25 3.85
CA ILE A 322 -9.68 -39.35 3.09
C ILE A 322 -10.36 -38.90 1.79
N ILE A 323 -10.88 -39.83 1.01
CA ILE A 323 -11.56 -39.52 -0.26
C ILE A 323 -12.76 -38.63 -0.04
N SER A 324 -13.53 -38.84 1.03
CA SER A 324 -14.70 -38.04 1.38
C SER A 324 -14.38 -36.56 1.67
N LYS A 325 -13.16 -36.29 2.09
CA LYS A 325 -12.64 -34.93 2.40
C LYS A 325 -12.04 -34.21 1.19
N LEU A 326 -11.81 -34.92 0.06
CA LEU A 326 -11.33 -34.33 -1.17
C LEU A 326 -12.41 -33.45 -1.83
N ASP A 327 -11.99 -32.54 -2.69
CA ASP A 327 -12.92 -31.72 -3.49
C ASP A 327 -13.76 -32.61 -4.45
N ARG A 328 -14.96 -32.13 -4.77
CA ARG A 328 -15.93 -32.88 -5.61
C ARG A 328 -15.35 -33.34 -6.95
N LYS A 329 -14.48 -32.55 -7.56
CA LYS A 329 -13.89 -32.89 -8.87
C LYS A 329 -12.98 -34.10 -8.75
N THR A 330 -12.10 -34.10 -7.73
CA THR A 330 -11.20 -35.23 -7.44
C THR A 330 -11.99 -36.48 -7.03
N GLN A 331 -13.06 -36.35 -6.25
CA GLN A 331 -13.96 -37.47 -5.90
C GLN A 331 -14.56 -38.10 -7.15
N ILE A 332 -15.06 -37.29 -8.10
CA ILE A 332 -15.64 -37.79 -9.36
C ILE A 332 -14.59 -38.54 -10.19
N GLN A 333 -13.38 -38.01 -10.30
CA GLN A 333 -12.27 -38.66 -11.00
C GLN A 333 -11.94 -40.04 -10.41
N ILE A 334 -11.87 -40.13 -9.07
CA ILE A 334 -11.61 -41.40 -8.39
C ILE A 334 -12.73 -42.40 -8.64
N ILE A 335 -14.01 -41.98 -8.60
CA ILE A 335 -15.18 -42.81 -8.87
C ILE A 335 -15.16 -43.35 -10.32
N GLU A 336 -14.81 -42.48 -11.29
CA GLU A 336 -14.69 -42.88 -12.69
C GLU A 336 -13.58 -43.90 -12.89
N LEU A 337 -12.41 -43.68 -12.27
CA LEU A 337 -11.30 -44.62 -12.32
C LEU A 337 -11.62 -45.98 -11.67
N ALA A 338 -12.39 -45.96 -10.58
CA ALA A 338 -12.83 -47.17 -9.88
C ALA A 338 -13.87 -47.98 -10.65
N LYS A 339 -14.69 -47.35 -11.51
CA LYS A 339 -15.66 -48.05 -12.36
C LYS A 339 -15.06 -48.73 -13.59
N ASN A 340 -13.85 -48.30 -13.97
CA ASN A 340 -13.13 -48.85 -15.12
C ASN A 340 -12.16 -49.99 -14.76
N LYS A 341 -12.16 -50.42 -13.50
CA LYS A 341 -11.46 -51.62 -13.01
C LYS A 341 -12.46 -52.75 -12.76
#